data_9f2138663b634681a64e3a7d08f1910a
#
_entry.id   9f2138663b634681a64e3a7d08f1910a
#
_cell.length_a   1.000
_cell.length_b   1.000
_cell.length_c   1.000
_cell.angle_alpha   90.00
_cell.angle_beta   90.00
_cell.angle_gamma   90.00
#
_symmetry.space_group_name_H-M   'P 1'
#
loop_
_entity.id
_entity.type
_entity.pdbx_description
1 polymer ?
#
loop_
_entity_poly.entity_id
_entity_poly.type
_entity_poly.pdbx_seq_one_letter_code
_entity_poly.pdbx_strand_id
1 'polypeptide(L)'
;GLGDVYKRQGQTESDWTITPGCFGSPNSGQFIRKYDSNLINIEWTTTIGAASGHVEISPTAFLVSDCYDIYMAGWGGTLNSNGAASFSTTNGFITTVDAHQNQTNGSNFYIAVLDENAQNLKYATFMGGMNSSSNHVDGGTSRFDKSGRIYHAVCGACGGNNFGFTTTPGAYAEENVSNNCNMATFKFELSSIEAAAAQPAPLICIPQSVLFLNDSQNG
;
A
#
# COMPACT_ATOMS: atom_id res chain seq x y z
N GLY A 1 10.48 -22.79 10.19
CA GLY A 1 10.23 -22.38 11.54
C GLY A 1 8.77 -22.14 11.75
N LEU A 2 8.17 -22.96 12.60
CA LEU A 2 6.75 -22.90 12.93
C LEU A 2 6.56 -22.02 14.17
N GLY A 3 6.85 -20.74 14.06
CA GLY A 3 6.68 -19.79 15.14
C GLY A 3 6.09 -18.47 14.68
N ASP A 4 5.60 -18.42 13.45
CA ASP A 4 5.16 -17.17 12.86
C ASP A 4 3.77 -16.80 13.34
N VAL A 5 3.70 -15.63 13.91
CA VAL A 5 2.46 -14.92 14.20
C VAL A 5 1.73 -14.59 12.91
N TYR A 6 0.43 -14.84 12.87
CA TYR A 6 -0.37 -14.60 11.69
C TYR A 6 -0.93 -13.18 11.68
N LYS A 7 -0.67 -12.46 10.59
CA LYS A 7 -1.27 -11.14 10.34
C LYS A 7 -2.37 -11.29 9.29
N ARG A 8 -3.50 -10.61 9.52
CA ARG A 8 -4.67 -10.62 8.64
C ARG A 8 -5.12 -9.20 8.37
N GLN A 9 -5.52 -8.96 7.13
CA GLN A 9 -6.16 -7.75 6.68
C GLN A 9 -7.61 -8.04 6.29
N GLY A 10 -8.49 -7.07 6.48
CA GLY A 10 -9.88 -7.16 6.05
C GLY A 10 -10.59 -5.82 6.13
N GLN A 11 -11.88 -5.87 5.89
CA GLN A 11 -12.80 -4.74 5.95
C GLN A 11 -13.79 -4.94 7.09
N THR A 12 -14.25 -3.84 7.68
CA THR A 12 -15.23 -3.87 8.77
C THR A 12 -16.10 -2.60 8.74
N GLU A 13 -17.36 -2.76 9.04
CA GLU A 13 -18.26 -1.65 9.37
C GLU A 13 -18.49 -1.50 10.88
N SER A 14 -17.76 -2.28 11.66
CA SER A 14 -17.77 -2.23 13.11
C SER A 14 -16.62 -1.37 13.62
N ASP A 15 -16.86 -0.58 14.63
CA ASP A 15 -15.82 0.16 15.33
C ASP A 15 -14.94 -0.80 16.14
N TRP A 16 -13.76 -1.07 15.63
CA TRP A 16 -12.79 -1.93 16.31
C TRP A 16 -11.78 -1.07 17.07
N THR A 17 -11.63 -1.40 18.33
CA THR A 17 -10.65 -0.72 19.20
C THR A 17 -9.24 -0.97 18.71
N ILE A 18 -8.50 0.11 18.48
CA ILE A 18 -7.07 0.06 18.18
C ILE A 18 -6.34 -0.29 19.48
N THR A 19 -5.44 -1.26 19.39
CA THR A 19 -4.59 -1.61 20.54
C THR A 19 -3.70 -0.42 20.92
N PRO A 20 -3.61 -0.05 22.20
CA PRO A 20 -2.75 1.05 22.64
C PRO A 20 -1.32 0.91 22.13
N GLY A 21 -0.78 1.98 21.55
CA GLY A 21 0.55 2.02 20.94
C GLY A 21 0.58 1.66 19.45
N CYS A 22 -0.49 1.11 18.87
CA CYS A 22 -0.56 0.94 17.42
C CYS A 22 -0.92 2.25 16.71
N PHE A 23 -0.29 2.50 15.58
CA PHE A 23 -0.69 3.52 14.62
C PHE A 23 -2.03 3.11 14.01
N GLY A 24 -2.93 4.06 13.84
CA GLY A 24 -4.19 3.81 13.16
C GLY A 24 -5.16 4.97 13.24
N SER A 25 -6.29 4.82 12.55
CA SER A 25 -7.40 5.77 12.53
C SER A 25 -8.63 5.10 13.14
N PRO A 26 -9.07 5.51 14.33
CA PRO A 26 -10.29 4.97 14.92
C PRO A 26 -11.50 5.13 14.00
N ASN A 27 -12.48 4.26 14.14
CA ASN A 27 -13.70 4.30 13.33
C ASN A 27 -13.44 4.24 11.81
N SER A 28 -12.45 3.44 11.38
CA SER A 28 -12.10 3.24 9.98
C SER A 28 -12.44 1.84 9.51
N GLY A 29 -12.75 1.73 8.23
CA GLY A 29 -13.30 0.50 7.65
C GLY A 29 -12.28 -0.55 7.24
N GLN A 30 -10.98 -0.33 7.40
CA GLN A 30 -9.94 -1.30 7.10
C GLN A 30 -9.25 -1.71 8.38
N PHE A 31 -9.00 -3.00 8.56
CA PHE A 31 -8.29 -3.47 9.74
C PHE A 31 -7.09 -4.36 9.40
N ILE A 32 -6.13 -4.37 10.30
CA ILE A 32 -5.06 -5.36 10.36
C ILE A 32 -5.05 -5.93 11.77
N ARG A 33 -4.96 -7.25 11.88
CA ARG A 33 -4.83 -7.98 13.14
C ARG A 33 -3.64 -8.93 13.12
N LYS A 34 -2.97 -8.99 14.23
CA LYS A 34 -1.97 -10.01 14.53
C LYS A 34 -2.53 -11.00 15.53
N TYR A 35 -2.37 -12.25 15.24
CA TYR A 35 -2.76 -13.38 16.10
C TYR A 35 -1.53 -14.13 16.56
N ASP A 36 -1.66 -14.82 17.67
CA ASP A 36 -0.68 -15.81 18.10
C ASP A 36 -0.56 -16.98 17.11
N SER A 37 0.45 -17.81 17.28
CA SER A 37 0.70 -18.96 16.37
C SER A 37 -0.43 -19.99 16.34
N ASN A 38 -1.30 -19.99 17.32
CA ASN A 38 -2.45 -20.91 17.40
C ASN A 38 -3.73 -20.29 16.81
N LEU A 39 -3.69 -19.02 16.39
CA LEU A 39 -4.84 -18.24 15.90
C LEU A 39 -5.98 -18.09 16.94
N ILE A 40 -5.66 -18.21 18.23
CA ILE A 40 -6.63 -18.14 19.32
C ILE A 40 -6.70 -16.72 19.91
N ASN A 41 -5.54 -16.12 20.15
CA ASN A 41 -5.46 -14.83 20.80
C ASN A 41 -5.07 -13.72 19.79
N ILE A 42 -5.74 -12.57 19.93
CA ILE A 42 -5.37 -11.36 19.21
C ILE A 42 -4.25 -10.67 19.99
N GLU A 43 -3.09 -10.51 19.38
CA GLU A 43 -1.97 -9.79 19.98
C GLU A 43 -2.17 -8.29 19.86
N TRP A 44 -2.58 -7.83 18.67
CA TRP A 44 -2.97 -6.44 18.46
C TRP A 44 -3.92 -6.28 17.27
N THR A 45 -4.60 -5.17 17.26
CA THR A 45 -5.51 -4.73 16.20
C THR A 45 -5.22 -3.28 15.86
N THR A 46 -5.21 -2.93 14.59
CA THR A 46 -5.29 -1.55 14.13
C THR A 46 -6.30 -1.38 13.02
N THR A 47 -6.79 -0.16 12.85
CA THR A 47 -7.68 0.24 11.74
C THR A 47 -7.06 1.39 10.97
N ILE A 48 -7.23 1.38 9.65
CA ILE A 48 -6.65 2.34 8.74
C ILE A 48 -7.75 2.89 7.85
N GLY A 49 -7.80 4.20 7.69
CA GLY A 49 -8.79 4.88 6.88
C GLY A 49 -8.95 6.34 7.25
N ALA A 50 -10.07 6.92 6.86
CA ALA A 50 -10.41 8.32 7.07
C ALA A 50 -11.34 8.56 8.28
N ALA A 51 -11.50 7.58 9.16
CA ALA A 51 -12.39 7.65 10.33
C ALA A 51 -13.88 7.88 9.98
N SER A 52 -14.33 7.37 8.86
CA SER A 52 -15.69 7.62 8.34
C SER A 52 -16.76 6.70 8.94
N GLY A 53 -16.37 5.65 9.65
CA GLY A 53 -17.28 4.59 10.10
C GLY A 53 -17.69 3.59 9.03
N HIS A 54 -17.09 3.67 7.85
CA HIS A 54 -17.44 2.87 6.69
C HIS A 54 -16.22 2.22 6.03
N VAL A 55 -16.49 1.28 5.15
CA VAL A 55 -15.48 0.71 4.26
C VAL A 55 -15.14 1.73 3.19
N GLU A 56 -13.92 2.27 3.21
CA GLU A 56 -13.48 3.32 2.29
C GLU A 56 -12.72 2.78 1.08
N ILE A 57 -11.95 1.70 1.23
CA ILE A 57 -11.17 1.12 0.14
C ILE A 57 -11.38 -0.39 0.05
N SER A 58 -11.23 -0.94 -1.15
CA SER A 58 -11.14 -2.39 -1.37
C SER A 58 -9.68 -2.83 -1.33
N PRO A 59 -9.30 -3.73 -0.41
CA PRO A 59 -7.94 -4.26 -0.33
C PRO A 59 -7.60 -5.06 -1.59
N THR A 60 -6.37 -4.89 -2.09
CA THR A 60 -5.89 -5.58 -3.30
C THR A 60 -4.66 -6.44 -3.05
N ALA A 61 -3.80 -6.05 -2.13
CA ALA A 61 -2.62 -6.81 -1.78
C ALA A 61 -2.27 -6.63 -0.30
N PHE A 62 -1.68 -7.67 0.26
CA PHE A 62 -1.18 -7.70 1.63
C PHE A 62 0.04 -8.61 1.70
N LEU A 63 1.11 -8.15 2.35
CA LEU A 63 2.33 -8.92 2.57
C LEU A 63 2.96 -8.55 3.91
N VAL A 64 3.58 -9.50 4.54
CA VAL A 64 4.60 -9.27 5.57
C VAL A 64 5.96 -9.61 4.96
N SER A 65 6.86 -8.63 4.92
CA SER A 65 8.19 -8.78 4.33
C SER A 65 9.11 -9.64 5.21
N ASP A 66 10.29 -9.98 4.67
CA ASP A 66 11.30 -10.69 5.45
C ASP A 66 11.85 -9.85 6.62
N CYS A 67 11.64 -8.54 6.59
CA CYS A 67 11.91 -7.61 7.70
C CYS A 67 10.69 -7.42 8.63
N TYR A 68 9.65 -8.23 8.48
CA TYR A 68 8.40 -8.17 9.24
C TYR A 68 7.57 -6.91 9.03
N ASP A 69 7.97 -6.00 8.15
CA ASP A 69 7.16 -4.85 7.77
C ASP A 69 5.88 -5.29 7.07
N ILE A 70 4.80 -4.57 7.34
CA ILE A 70 3.47 -4.90 6.88
C ILE A 70 3.11 -3.99 5.72
N TYR A 71 2.96 -4.57 4.55
CA TYR A 71 2.58 -3.89 3.33
C TYR A 71 1.12 -4.11 3.04
N MET A 72 0.40 -3.05 2.75
CA MET A 72 -0.98 -3.11 2.29
C MET A 72 -1.20 -2.21 1.09
N ALA A 73 -2.09 -2.63 0.21
CA ALA A 73 -2.62 -1.80 -0.88
C ALA A 73 -4.13 -1.99 -1.00
N GLY A 74 -4.78 -0.95 -1.45
CA GLY A 74 -6.20 -0.95 -1.75
C GLY A 74 -6.54 0.18 -2.71
N TRP A 75 -7.79 0.25 -3.14
CA TRP A 75 -8.29 1.31 -3.99
C TRP A 75 -9.66 1.77 -3.54
N GLY A 76 -9.95 3.03 -3.75
CA GLY A 76 -11.24 3.64 -3.45
C GLY A 76 -11.71 4.53 -4.59
N GLY A 77 -12.97 4.91 -4.53
CA GLY A 77 -13.55 5.83 -5.48
C GLY A 77 -14.93 5.43 -5.96
N THR A 78 -15.45 6.20 -6.89
CA THR A 78 -16.85 6.11 -7.36
C THR A 78 -17.21 4.74 -7.91
N LEU A 79 -16.30 4.07 -8.62
CA LEU A 79 -16.57 2.72 -9.14
C LEU A 79 -16.68 1.69 -8.02
N ASN A 80 -15.86 1.79 -6.99
CA ASN A 80 -15.94 0.91 -5.84
C ASN A 80 -17.22 1.15 -5.04
N SER A 81 -17.67 2.39 -4.93
CA SER A 81 -18.91 2.73 -4.22
C SER A 81 -20.16 2.22 -4.92
N ASN A 82 -20.12 2.07 -6.22
CA ASN A 82 -21.23 1.48 -7.00
C ASN A 82 -21.33 -0.05 -6.87
N GLY A 83 -20.29 -0.71 -6.39
CA GLY A 83 -20.22 -2.16 -6.33
C GLY A 83 -20.07 -2.71 -4.90
N ALA A 84 -18.94 -2.44 -4.26
CA ALA A 84 -18.54 -3.15 -3.06
C ALA A 84 -18.65 -2.32 -1.76
N ALA A 85 -18.57 -1.00 -1.84
CA ALA A 85 -18.49 -0.14 -0.66
C ALA A 85 -19.15 1.23 -0.93
N SER A 86 -20.34 1.45 -0.39
CA SER A 86 -21.18 2.64 -0.66
C SER A 86 -20.51 3.99 -0.37
N PHE A 87 -19.49 4.00 0.47
CA PHE A 87 -18.75 5.21 0.88
C PHE A 87 -17.30 5.19 0.44
N SER A 88 -16.99 4.46 -0.62
CA SER A 88 -15.61 4.26 -1.04
C SER A 88 -14.96 5.55 -1.52
N THR A 89 -13.84 5.87 -0.89
CA THR A 89 -13.01 7.02 -1.22
C THR A 89 -11.62 6.84 -0.60
N THR A 90 -10.62 7.48 -1.20
CA THR A 90 -9.29 7.63 -0.58
C THR A 90 -9.11 8.98 0.12
N ASN A 91 -10.13 9.84 0.09
CA ASN A 91 -10.08 11.12 0.80
C ASN A 91 -9.93 10.91 2.31
N GLY A 92 -9.05 11.69 2.92
CA GLY A 92 -8.81 11.63 4.37
C GLY A 92 -7.80 10.59 4.83
N PHE A 93 -7.29 9.74 3.92
CA PHE A 93 -6.19 8.83 4.25
C PHE A 93 -4.89 9.61 4.46
N ILE A 94 -4.08 9.16 5.41
CA ILE A 94 -2.82 9.80 5.78
C ILE A 94 -1.71 9.33 4.83
N THR A 95 -0.89 10.25 4.37
CA THR A 95 0.35 9.96 3.63
C THR A 95 1.58 10.42 4.42
N THR A 96 2.73 9.84 4.13
CA THR A 96 4.01 10.28 4.70
C THR A 96 4.58 11.47 3.92
N VAL A 97 5.55 12.16 4.50
CA VAL A 97 6.15 13.37 3.90
C VAL A 97 6.91 13.07 2.60
N ASP A 98 7.37 11.85 2.46
CA ASP A 98 8.09 11.30 1.29
C ASP A 98 7.17 10.57 0.30
N ALA A 99 5.85 10.74 0.42
CA ALA A 99 4.89 10.14 -0.47
C ALA A 99 5.15 10.51 -1.94
N HIS A 100 5.08 9.52 -2.83
CA HIS A 100 5.10 9.76 -4.28
C HIS A 100 3.97 10.69 -4.72
N GLN A 101 2.76 10.48 -4.18
CA GLN A 101 1.58 11.32 -4.38
C GLN A 101 0.91 11.54 -3.03
N ASN A 102 0.87 12.77 -2.55
CA ASN A 102 0.32 13.13 -1.23
C ASN A 102 -1.10 13.72 -1.28
N GLN A 103 -1.68 13.83 -2.47
CA GLN A 103 -3.05 14.31 -2.67
C GLN A 103 -3.86 13.28 -3.44
N THR A 104 -5.16 13.27 -3.22
CA THR A 104 -6.11 12.38 -3.88
C THR A 104 -7.37 13.14 -4.28
N ASN A 105 -8.00 12.67 -5.33
CA ASN A 105 -9.37 13.08 -5.70
C ASN A 105 -10.45 12.12 -5.18
N GLY A 106 -10.07 11.19 -4.31
CA GLY A 106 -10.94 10.14 -3.78
C GLY A 106 -10.95 8.83 -4.57
N SER A 107 -10.43 8.81 -5.79
CA SER A 107 -10.47 7.65 -6.70
C SER A 107 -9.06 7.18 -7.08
N ASN A 108 -8.26 6.86 -6.08
CA ASN A 108 -6.87 6.45 -6.25
C ASN A 108 -6.59 5.10 -5.58
N PHE A 109 -5.44 4.53 -5.90
CA PHE A 109 -4.82 3.49 -5.08
C PHE A 109 -4.20 4.11 -3.84
N TYR A 110 -4.25 3.40 -2.73
CA TYR A 110 -3.56 3.72 -1.50
C TYR A 110 -2.62 2.59 -1.14
N ILE A 111 -1.39 2.92 -0.83
CA ILE A 111 -0.32 1.99 -0.48
C ILE A 111 0.23 2.45 0.85
N ALA A 112 0.36 1.53 1.80
CA ALA A 112 0.92 1.82 3.11
C ALA A 112 1.85 0.71 3.60
N VAL A 113 2.85 1.11 4.36
CA VAL A 113 3.80 0.23 5.04
C VAL A 113 3.85 0.60 6.51
N LEU A 114 3.57 -0.37 7.35
CA LEU A 114 3.70 -0.27 8.80
C LEU A 114 4.90 -1.09 9.26
N ASP A 115 5.43 -0.76 10.42
CA ASP A 115 6.41 -1.61 11.08
C ASP A 115 5.78 -2.93 11.57
N GLU A 116 6.61 -3.85 12.06
CA GLU A 116 6.23 -5.20 12.47
C GLU A 116 5.02 -5.26 13.41
N ASN A 117 4.95 -4.32 14.35
CA ASN A 117 3.92 -4.28 15.38
C ASN A 117 2.86 -3.20 15.13
N ALA A 118 2.83 -2.65 13.92
CA ALA A 118 1.92 -1.58 13.51
C ALA A 118 1.97 -0.34 14.43
N GLN A 119 3.11 -0.04 15.04
CA GLN A 119 3.26 1.13 15.88
C GLN A 119 3.54 2.39 15.08
N ASN A 120 4.19 2.25 13.93
CA ASN A 120 4.56 3.37 13.08
C ASN A 120 4.13 3.15 11.62
N LEU A 121 3.61 4.21 11.02
CA LEU A 121 3.46 4.31 9.57
C LEU A 121 4.82 4.68 8.98
N LYS A 122 5.49 3.71 8.35
CA LYS A 122 6.82 3.90 7.74
C LYS A 122 6.74 4.63 6.40
N TYR A 123 5.70 4.32 5.62
CA TYR A 123 5.46 4.91 4.32
C TYR A 123 3.98 4.84 3.97
N ALA A 124 3.45 5.90 3.35
CA ALA A 124 2.13 5.83 2.74
C ALA A 124 2.01 6.84 1.61
N THR A 125 1.38 6.42 0.52
CA THR A 125 1.20 7.21 -0.69
C THR A 125 -0.10 6.88 -1.40
N PHE A 126 -0.58 7.83 -2.19
CA PHE A 126 -1.55 7.56 -3.24
C PHE A 126 -0.82 7.22 -4.55
N MET A 127 -1.56 6.63 -5.48
CA MET A 127 -1.13 6.39 -6.85
C MET A 127 -2.34 6.44 -7.79
N GLY A 128 -2.18 7.07 -8.96
CA GLY A 128 -3.23 7.10 -9.98
C GLY A 128 -3.53 8.47 -10.56
N GLY A 129 -2.91 9.53 -10.01
CA GLY A 129 -3.10 10.91 -10.50
C GLY A 129 -4.37 11.60 -9.99
N MET A 130 -4.42 12.92 -10.17
CA MET A 130 -5.50 13.78 -9.62
C MET A 130 -6.71 13.92 -10.55
N ASN A 131 -6.53 13.67 -11.83
CA ASN A 131 -7.57 13.87 -12.84
C ASN A 131 -8.36 12.57 -13.16
N SER A 132 -7.90 11.44 -12.66
CA SER A 132 -8.60 10.17 -12.86
C SER A 132 -9.72 10.02 -11.86
N SER A 133 -10.94 9.86 -12.33
CA SER A 133 -12.11 9.63 -11.47
C SER A 133 -12.42 8.15 -11.23
N SER A 134 -11.69 7.23 -11.85
CA SER A 134 -12.16 5.85 -11.96
C SER A 134 -11.04 4.82 -12.12
N ASN A 135 -9.90 5.03 -11.45
CA ASN A 135 -8.90 3.96 -11.33
C ASN A 135 -9.45 2.83 -10.45
N HIS A 136 -9.33 1.59 -10.89
CA HIS A 136 -9.84 0.44 -10.14
C HIS A 136 -9.11 -0.85 -10.48
N VAL A 137 -9.46 -1.91 -9.77
CA VAL A 137 -8.95 -3.26 -10.02
C VAL A 137 -10.11 -4.17 -10.35
N ASP A 138 -10.10 -4.71 -11.55
CA ASP A 138 -10.98 -5.79 -11.96
C ASP A 138 -10.25 -7.13 -11.79
N GLY A 139 -10.71 -7.95 -10.85
CA GLY A 139 -10.17 -9.29 -10.68
C GLY A 139 -8.77 -9.41 -10.09
N GLY A 140 -8.20 -8.32 -9.60
CA GLY A 140 -7.08 -8.29 -8.67
C GLY A 140 -5.77 -8.91 -9.14
N THR A 141 -4.93 -8.14 -9.82
CA THR A 141 -3.53 -8.48 -10.09
C THR A 141 -2.58 -7.54 -9.35
N SER A 142 -2.65 -7.59 -8.04
CA SER A 142 -1.71 -6.89 -7.17
C SER A 142 -0.81 -7.90 -6.49
N ARG A 143 0.49 -7.63 -6.49
CA ARG A 143 1.50 -8.45 -5.84
C ARG A 143 2.50 -7.58 -5.13
N PHE A 144 2.85 -8.01 -3.92
CA PHE A 144 4.07 -7.58 -3.26
C PHE A 144 5.08 -8.70 -3.36
N ASP A 145 6.32 -8.40 -3.65
CA ASP A 145 7.40 -9.34 -3.42
C ASP A 145 7.98 -9.17 -2.00
N LYS A 146 8.74 -10.15 -1.55
CA LYS A 146 9.31 -10.11 -0.20
C LYS A 146 10.34 -9.00 0.01
N SER A 147 10.83 -8.40 -1.08
CA SER A 147 11.71 -7.23 -1.05
C SER A 147 10.94 -5.92 -0.93
N GLY A 148 9.60 -5.97 -0.81
CA GLY A 148 8.76 -4.77 -0.68
C GLY A 148 8.42 -4.09 -2.01
N ARG A 149 8.67 -4.73 -3.15
CA ARG A 149 8.24 -4.20 -4.44
C ARG A 149 6.78 -4.53 -4.69
N ILE A 150 6.09 -3.57 -5.26
CA ILE A 150 4.67 -3.65 -5.59
C ILE A 150 4.52 -3.70 -7.10
N TYR A 151 3.78 -4.68 -7.58
CA TYR A 151 3.42 -4.83 -8.98
C TYR A 151 1.90 -4.81 -9.09
N HIS A 152 1.37 -3.85 -9.82
CA HIS A 152 -0.05 -3.74 -10.07
C HIS A 152 -0.32 -3.73 -11.57
N ALA A 153 -1.32 -4.51 -11.99
CA ALA A 153 -2.00 -4.37 -13.25
C ALA A 153 -3.44 -3.97 -12.96
N VAL A 154 -3.86 -2.83 -13.45
CA VAL A 154 -5.06 -2.13 -13.03
C VAL A 154 -5.82 -1.55 -14.23
N CYS A 155 -7.07 -1.20 -14.05
CA CYS A 155 -7.80 -0.34 -14.95
C CYS A 155 -7.49 1.11 -14.63
N GLY A 156 -6.76 1.75 -15.52
CA GLY A 156 -6.34 3.14 -15.38
C GLY A 156 -7.12 4.09 -16.27
N ALA A 157 -7.34 5.31 -15.81
CA ALA A 157 -7.93 6.41 -16.55
C ALA A 157 -9.29 6.06 -17.21
N CYS A 158 -10.15 5.37 -16.50
CA CYS A 158 -11.49 5.02 -16.99
C CYS A 158 -12.34 6.27 -17.18
N GLY A 159 -13.24 6.23 -18.16
CA GLY A 159 -14.12 7.34 -18.52
C GLY A 159 -13.56 8.24 -19.62
N GLY A 160 -12.53 7.81 -20.32
CA GLY A 160 -12.01 8.53 -21.49
C GLY A 160 -11.19 9.78 -21.15
N ASN A 161 -10.56 9.78 -20.01
CA ASN A 161 -9.73 10.90 -19.58
C ASN A 161 -8.26 10.64 -19.90
N ASN A 162 -7.72 11.32 -20.90
CA ASN A 162 -6.35 11.13 -21.40
C ASN A 162 -5.26 11.42 -20.35
N PHE A 163 -5.60 12.11 -19.26
CA PHE A 163 -4.63 12.56 -18.26
C PHE A 163 -4.84 11.93 -16.88
N GLY A 164 -5.59 10.84 -16.82
CA GLY A 164 -6.08 10.34 -15.53
C GLY A 164 -5.08 9.54 -14.72
N PHE A 165 -4.16 8.83 -15.36
CA PHE A 165 -3.20 7.97 -14.67
C PHE A 165 -1.78 8.48 -14.85
N THR A 166 -1.05 8.65 -13.75
CA THR A 166 0.34 9.13 -13.79
C THR A 166 1.25 8.03 -14.33
N THR A 167 1.96 8.32 -15.42
CA THR A 167 2.97 7.45 -16.02
C THR A 167 4.36 8.02 -15.84
N THR A 168 5.38 7.18 -15.97
CA THR A 168 6.78 7.61 -16.00
C THR A 168 7.19 7.99 -17.41
N PRO A 169 8.08 8.99 -17.59
CA PRO A 169 8.64 9.32 -18.90
C PRO A 169 9.28 8.08 -19.56
N GLY A 170 8.98 7.85 -20.83
CA GLY A 170 9.45 6.68 -21.56
C GLY A 170 8.66 5.41 -21.34
N ALA A 171 7.51 5.47 -20.66
CA ALA A 171 6.57 4.36 -20.60
C ALA A 171 6.09 3.94 -21.99
N TYR A 172 5.75 2.67 -22.20
CA TYR A 172 5.26 2.14 -23.47
C TYR A 172 4.09 2.96 -24.04
N ALA A 173 3.19 3.43 -23.17
CA ALA A 173 2.16 4.40 -23.50
C ALA A 173 2.07 5.39 -22.33
N GLU A 174 2.31 6.65 -22.60
CA GLU A 174 2.27 7.72 -21.59
C GLU A 174 0.87 8.28 -21.41
N GLU A 175 -0.04 8.02 -22.34
CA GLU A 175 -1.42 8.49 -22.33
C GLU A 175 -2.41 7.37 -22.63
N ASN A 176 -3.57 7.45 -22.02
CA ASN A 176 -4.73 6.63 -22.43
C ASN A 176 -5.50 7.34 -23.53
N VAL A 177 -5.28 6.93 -24.77
CA VAL A 177 -6.00 7.46 -25.96
C VAL A 177 -7.36 6.80 -26.18
N SER A 178 -7.73 5.84 -25.33
CA SER A 178 -9.05 5.20 -25.36
C SER A 178 -10.11 6.12 -24.75
N ASN A 179 -11.33 6.00 -25.19
CA ASN A 179 -12.48 6.67 -24.58
C ASN A 179 -13.08 5.87 -23.41
N ASN A 180 -12.39 4.84 -22.94
CA ASN A 180 -12.76 3.98 -21.83
C ASN A 180 -11.52 3.64 -20.99
N CYS A 181 -11.66 2.69 -20.06
CA CYS A 181 -10.51 2.17 -19.30
C CYS A 181 -9.44 1.60 -20.22
N ASN A 182 -8.20 1.71 -19.78
CA ASN A 182 -7.09 0.98 -20.36
C ASN A 182 -6.34 0.23 -19.27
N MET A 183 -5.65 -0.83 -19.63
CA MET A 183 -4.77 -1.52 -18.71
C MET A 183 -3.57 -0.62 -18.44
N ALA A 184 -3.36 -0.30 -17.18
CA ALA A 184 -2.17 0.35 -16.69
C ALA A 184 -1.39 -0.61 -15.79
N THR A 185 -0.08 -0.58 -15.89
CA THR A 185 0.80 -1.35 -14.99
C THR A 185 1.76 -0.42 -14.31
N PHE A 186 1.99 -0.63 -13.04
CA PHE A 186 3.05 0.07 -12.33
C PHE A 186 3.83 -0.86 -11.42
N LYS A 187 5.11 -0.61 -11.33
CA LYS A 187 6.01 -1.12 -10.32
C LYS A 187 6.32 0.01 -9.36
N PHE A 188 6.11 -0.24 -8.10
CA PHE A 188 6.47 0.68 -7.04
C PHE A 188 7.55 0.04 -6.19
N GLU A 189 8.69 0.70 -6.08
CA GLU A 189 9.82 0.23 -5.28
C GLU A 189 10.01 1.19 -4.13
N LEU A 190 9.70 0.71 -2.93
CA LEU A 190 10.03 1.41 -1.71
C LEU A 190 11.51 1.12 -1.48
N SER A 191 12.35 2.07 -1.87
CA SER A 191 13.78 1.85 -1.92
C SER A 191 14.33 1.36 -0.58
N SER A 192 14.70 0.10 -0.55
CA SER A 192 15.85 -0.30 0.25
C SER A 192 17.06 0.46 -0.33
N ILE A 193 17.90 1.01 0.51
CA ILE A 193 19.19 1.52 0.09
C ILE A 193 19.90 0.37 -0.60
N GLU A 194 19.99 0.39 -1.93
CA GLU A 194 20.93 -0.49 -2.62
C GLU A 194 22.33 0.02 -2.29
N ALA A 195 22.93 -0.55 -1.24
CA ALA A 195 24.35 -0.42 -1.09
C ALA A 195 24.98 -1.20 -2.24
N ALA A 196 25.57 -0.51 -3.18
CA ALA A 196 26.41 -1.11 -4.22
C ALA A 196 27.73 -1.58 -3.59
N ALA A 197 27.63 -2.61 -2.77
CA ALA A 197 28.79 -3.36 -2.31
C ALA A 197 28.92 -4.63 -3.16
N ALA A 198 30.12 -4.95 -3.61
CA ALA A 198 30.42 -6.04 -4.52
C ALA A 198 30.23 -7.45 -3.93
N GLN A 199 29.43 -7.62 -2.92
CA GLN A 199 29.04 -8.92 -2.36
C GLN A 199 27.51 -8.95 -2.18
N PRO A 200 26.87 -10.09 -2.41
CA PRO A 200 25.47 -10.27 -2.13
C PRO A 200 25.26 -10.16 -0.61
N ALA A 201 24.96 -8.96 -0.15
CA ALA A 201 24.59 -8.73 1.24
C ALA A 201 23.22 -9.33 1.49
N PRO A 202 23.01 -10.01 2.62
CA PRO A 202 21.66 -10.40 3.02
C PRO A 202 20.80 -9.13 3.17
N LEU A 203 19.50 -9.27 2.89
CA LEU A 203 18.51 -8.22 3.15
C LEU A 203 18.69 -7.66 4.56
N ILE A 204 18.89 -6.35 4.68
CA ILE A 204 19.10 -5.70 5.96
C ILE A 204 17.84 -4.91 6.29
N CYS A 205 17.20 -5.30 7.37
CA CYS A 205 16.04 -4.59 7.91
C CYS A 205 16.47 -3.39 8.72
N ILE A 206 15.95 -2.21 8.43
CA ILE A 206 16.16 -1.01 9.23
C ILE A 206 15.28 -1.13 10.50
N PRO A 207 15.79 -0.85 11.75
CA PRO A 207 16.97 -0.05 12.05
C PRO A 207 18.20 -0.86 12.53
N GLN A 208 18.73 -1.74 11.75
CA GLN A 208 19.98 -2.41 12.11
C GLN A 208 21.18 -1.56 11.73
N SER A 209 22.21 -1.54 12.60
CA SER A 209 23.48 -0.89 12.28
C SER A 209 24.20 -1.68 11.21
N VAL A 210 24.46 -1.03 10.10
CA VAL A 210 25.21 -1.61 8.98
C VAL A 210 26.61 -1.04 9.00
N LEU A 211 27.61 -1.90 9.10
CA LEU A 211 29.00 -1.51 8.93
C LEU A 211 29.31 -1.51 7.43
N PHE A 212 29.42 -0.33 6.85
CA PHE A 212 29.93 -0.19 5.49
C PHE A 212 31.46 -0.20 5.53
N LEU A 213 32.06 -1.21 4.95
CA LEU A 213 33.49 -1.18 4.63
C LEU A 213 33.62 -0.47 3.28
N ASN A 214 34.19 0.70 3.30
CA ASN A 214 34.51 1.44 2.07
C ASN A 214 35.70 0.75 1.40
N ASP A 215 35.42 -0.01 0.35
CA ASP A 215 36.44 -0.69 -0.46
C ASP A 215 36.80 0.14 -1.71
N SER A 216 36.48 1.43 -1.70
CA SER A 216 36.88 2.34 -2.76
C SER A 216 38.41 2.47 -2.73
N GLN A 217 39.07 1.85 -3.68
CA GLN A 217 40.48 2.11 -3.96
C GLN A 217 40.63 3.53 -4.49
N ASN A 218 41.50 4.27 -3.88
CA ASN A 218 41.84 5.65 -4.24
C ASN A 218 42.00 5.80 -5.75
N GLY A 219 41.14 6.62 -6.36
CA GLY A 219 41.42 7.29 -7.60
C GLY A 219 42.03 8.66 -7.31
#